data_cc00554c875a3c3b67d8c2b36c566a19
#
_entry.id   cc00554c875a3c3b67d8c2b36c566a19
#
_cell.length_a   1.000
_cell.length_b   1.000
_cell.length_c   1.000
_cell.angle_alpha   90.00
_cell.angle_beta   90.00
_cell.angle_gamma   90.00
#
_symmetry.space_group_name_H-M   'P 1'
#
loop_
_entity.id
_entity.type
_entity.pdbx_description
1 polymer ?
#
loop_
_entity_poly.entity_id
_entity_poly.type
_entity_poly.pdbx_seq_one_letter_code
_entity_poly.pdbx_strand_id
1 'polypeptide(L)'
;AISLEDYVDLAAQWGFDAVEPTAYYFKDTSVTFLARLKGRCTRLGLDVSGGAVGNNFCVADPAALKKQIADVKAWIERYSVLGGKTIRIFAGSVPKGDTEENARRRCIEAIQECCDHAARYGIYLALENHGGITSTPQQMLAIVREVKHDYFGVNLDTGNFHGEDPYQELAQIAPYAVVCQVKTEITRTRNGKRQPPEPADLQKILGILRGVGYRGYISLEYEAAEEPMKAIPRYAEELRRLIAEKV
;
A
#
# COMPACT_ATOMS: atom_id res chain seq x y z
N ALA A 1 17.32 -14.12 2.44
CA ALA A 1 16.57 -12.91 2.82
C ALA A 1 17.58 -11.92 3.43
N ILE A 2 17.51 -10.65 3.04
CA ILE A 2 18.33 -9.57 3.60
C ILE A 2 17.70 -9.08 4.92
N SER A 3 18.49 -8.41 5.78
CA SER A 3 17.97 -7.73 6.96
C SER A 3 17.28 -6.41 6.59
N LEU A 4 16.49 -5.83 7.52
CA LEU A 4 15.90 -4.50 7.29
C LEU A 4 16.99 -3.41 7.21
N GLU A 5 18.10 -3.57 7.92
CA GLU A 5 19.26 -2.70 7.85
C GLU A 5 19.92 -2.75 6.45
N ASP A 6 20.12 -3.97 5.90
CA ASP A 6 20.64 -4.13 4.53
C ASP A 6 19.69 -3.57 3.48
N TYR A 7 18.37 -3.75 3.68
CA TYR A 7 17.33 -3.18 2.81
C TYR A 7 17.41 -1.64 2.76
N VAL A 8 17.57 -1.01 3.92
CA VAL A 8 17.72 0.46 4.01
C VAL A 8 19.01 0.92 3.32
N ASP A 9 20.13 0.19 3.48
CA ASP A 9 21.39 0.51 2.82
C ASP A 9 21.29 0.39 1.31
N LEU A 10 20.67 -0.67 0.81
CA LEU A 10 20.44 -0.86 -0.63
C LEU A 10 19.56 0.24 -1.20
N ALA A 11 18.51 0.64 -0.49
CA ALA A 11 17.64 1.73 -0.93
C ALA A 11 18.44 3.04 -1.08
N ALA A 12 19.30 3.36 -0.12
CA ALA A 12 20.19 4.52 -0.20
C ALA A 12 21.18 4.40 -1.37
N GLN A 13 21.80 3.23 -1.53
CA GLN A 13 22.75 2.96 -2.60
C GLN A 13 22.12 3.10 -3.99
N TRP A 14 20.89 2.69 -4.14
CA TRP A 14 20.11 2.83 -5.40
C TRP A 14 19.46 4.19 -5.57
N GLY A 15 19.70 5.10 -4.63
CA GLY A 15 19.24 6.48 -4.69
C GLY A 15 17.75 6.66 -4.48
N PHE A 16 17.07 5.80 -3.76
CA PHE A 16 15.67 6.05 -3.34
C PHE A 16 15.61 7.21 -2.35
N ASP A 17 14.44 7.84 -2.28
CA ASP A 17 14.18 8.95 -1.35
C ASP A 17 13.58 8.47 -0.03
N ALA A 18 12.98 7.27 -0.03
CA ALA A 18 12.32 6.69 1.13
C ALA A 18 12.31 5.16 1.09
N VAL A 19 11.98 4.56 2.23
CA VAL A 19 11.70 3.13 2.38
C VAL A 19 10.29 2.90 2.92
N GLU A 20 9.69 1.77 2.56
CA GLU A 20 8.36 1.34 3.01
C GLU A 20 8.42 -0.11 3.54
N PRO A 21 8.97 -0.33 4.74
CA PRO A 21 9.14 -1.68 5.27
C PRO A 21 7.80 -2.28 5.70
N THR A 22 7.55 -3.53 5.30
CA THR A 22 6.32 -4.25 5.65
C THR A 22 6.45 -4.97 6.99
N ALA A 23 5.37 -4.97 7.78
CA ALA A 23 5.30 -5.48 9.15
C ALA A 23 5.87 -6.90 9.33
N TYR A 24 5.62 -7.81 8.39
CA TYR A 24 6.05 -9.21 8.51
C TYR A 24 7.56 -9.43 8.32
N TYR A 25 8.32 -8.42 7.91
CA TYR A 25 9.78 -8.51 7.85
C TYR A 25 10.49 -8.12 9.15
N PHE A 26 9.75 -7.53 10.12
CA PHE A 26 10.33 -7.16 11.40
C PHE A 26 10.47 -8.38 12.33
N LYS A 27 11.70 -8.75 12.63
CA LYS A 27 12.03 -9.76 13.64
C LYS A 27 12.06 -9.19 15.05
N ASP A 28 12.35 -7.90 15.17
CA ASP A 28 12.36 -7.12 16.41
C ASP A 28 11.50 -5.87 16.21
N THR A 29 10.54 -5.64 17.10
CA THR A 29 9.65 -4.48 17.10
C THR A 29 9.82 -3.62 18.36
N SER A 30 10.92 -3.81 19.09
CA SER A 30 11.25 -2.98 20.25
C SER A 30 11.45 -1.51 19.83
N VAL A 31 11.10 -0.59 20.71
CA VAL A 31 11.31 0.85 20.51
C VAL A 31 12.77 1.14 20.19
N THR A 32 13.70 0.44 20.84
CA THR A 32 15.15 0.58 20.61
C THR A 32 15.55 0.20 19.18
N PHE A 33 15.03 -0.93 18.67
CA PHE A 33 15.29 -1.33 17.29
C PHE A 33 14.69 -0.35 16.30
N LEU A 34 13.44 0.03 16.46
CA LEU A 34 12.73 0.96 15.57
C LEU A 34 13.42 2.34 15.53
N ALA A 35 13.83 2.87 16.68
CA ALA A 35 14.54 4.13 16.76
C ALA A 35 15.92 4.05 16.09
N ARG A 36 16.64 2.92 16.24
CA ARG A 36 17.92 2.68 15.58
C ARG A 36 17.75 2.61 14.05
N LEU A 37 16.71 1.92 13.56
CA LEU A 37 16.43 1.82 12.13
C LEU A 37 16.06 3.19 11.55
N LYS A 38 15.21 3.97 12.24
CA LYS A 38 14.91 5.37 11.89
C LYS A 38 16.17 6.22 11.81
N GLY A 39 17.04 6.12 12.84
CA GLY A 39 18.31 6.85 12.86
C GLY A 39 19.23 6.45 11.70
N ARG A 40 19.19 5.18 11.24
CA ARG A 40 19.90 4.74 10.04
C ARG A 40 19.36 5.42 8.79
N CYS A 41 18.03 5.40 8.58
CA CYS A 41 17.38 6.11 7.46
C CYS A 41 17.78 7.59 7.45
N THR A 42 17.68 8.27 8.59
CA THR A 42 18.05 9.69 8.71
C THR A 42 19.49 9.98 8.29
N ARG A 43 20.46 9.15 8.72
CA ARG A 43 21.87 9.33 8.33
C ARG A 43 22.15 9.07 6.86
N LEU A 44 21.32 8.27 6.22
CA LEU A 44 21.41 7.96 4.78
C LEU A 44 20.56 8.90 3.91
N GLY A 45 19.88 9.87 4.52
CA GLY A 45 19.02 10.80 3.80
C GLY A 45 17.71 10.20 3.30
N LEU A 46 17.28 9.08 3.91
CA LEU A 46 16.03 8.41 3.56
C LEU A 46 14.89 8.80 4.50
N ASP A 47 13.72 9.04 3.94
CA ASP A 47 12.47 9.05 4.70
C ASP A 47 11.97 7.61 4.96
N VAL A 48 11.04 7.47 5.90
CA VAL A 48 10.14 6.33 5.97
C VAL A 48 8.79 6.81 5.44
N SER A 49 8.47 6.47 4.19
CA SER A 49 7.22 6.91 3.52
C SER A 49 5.99 6.37 4.25
N GLY A 50 6.09 5.13 4.69
CA GLY A 50 5.04 4.43 5.36
C GLY A 50 5.43 3.00 5.70
N GLY A 51 4.44 2.14 5.71
CA GLY A 51 4.60 0.72 5.87
C GLY A 51 3.32 -0.03 5.51
N ALA A 52 3.36 -1.35 5.67
CA ALA A 52 2.24 -2.20 5.34
C ALA A 52 2.01 -3.24 6.44
N VAL A 53 0.75 -3.51 6.76
CA VAL A 53 0.36 -4.52 7.75
C VAL A 53 -0.49 -5.60 7.10
N GLY A 54 -0.42 -6.82 7.64
CA GLY A 54 -1.33 -7.89 7.30
C GLY A 54 -2.53 -7.87 8.23
N ASN A 55 -3.72 -7.61 7.68
CA ASN A 55 -4.96 -7.63 8.44
C ASN A 55 -6.12 -8.15 7.58
N ASN A 56 -7.21 -8.53 8.23
CA ASN A 56 -8.47 -8.89 7.59
C ASN A 56 -9.63 -8.33 8.43
N PHE A 57 -10.27 -7.27 7.95
CA PHE A 57 -11.40 -6.64 8.63
C PHE A 57 -12.78 -7.23 8.24
N CYS A 58 -12.80 -8.21 7.32
CA CYS A 58 -14.02 -8.90 6.93
C CYS A 58 -14.39 -10.08 7.84
N VAL A 59 -13.51 -10.49 8.77
CA VAL A 59 -13.77 -11.64 9.64
C VAL A 59 -15.08 -11.49 10.41
N ALA A 60 -15.89 -12.57 10.44
CA ALA A 60 -17.22 -12.54 11.05
C ALA A 60 -17.20 -12.72 12.58
N ASP A 61 -16.19 -13.42 13.12
CA ASP A 61 -16.05 -13.60 14.55
C ASP A 61 -15.64 -12.29 15.23
N PRO A 62 -16.43 -11.76 16.20
CA PRO A 62 -16.14 -10.48 16.85
C PRO A 62 -14.82 -10.46 17.62
N ALA A 63 -14.43 -11.59 18.23
CA ALA A 63 -13.17 -11.66 18.99
C ALA A 63 -11.96 -11.61 18.05
N ALA A 64 -12.04 -12.32 16.90
CA ALA A 64 -11.02 -12.26 15.87
C ALA A 64 -10.94 -10.86 15.24
N LEU A 65 -12.06 -10.21 14.95
CA LEU A 65 -12.06 -8.83 14.43
C LEU A 65 -11.42 -7.84 15.41
N LYS A 66 -11.77 -7.94 16.69
CA LYS A 66 -11.16 -7.12 17.75
C LYS A 66 -9.65 -7.31 17.81
N LYS A 67 -9.17 -8.55 17.60
CA LYS A 67 -7.73 -8.83 17.53
C LYS A 67 -7.09 -8.15 16.32
N GLN A 68 -7.71 -8.22 15.13
CA GLN A 68 -7.21 -7.54 13.92
C GLN A 68 -7.07 -6.02 14.14
N ILE A 69 -8.08 -5.39 14.75
CA ILE A 69 -8.07 -3.97 15.08
C ILE A 69 -6.93 -3.66 16.07
N ALA A 70 -6.77 -4.46 17.13
CA ALA A 70 -5.71 -4.27 18.11
C ALA A 70 -4.31 -4.43 17.49
N ASP A 71 -4.11 -5.40 16.60
CA ASP A 71 -2.85 -5.63 15.90
C ASP A 71 -2.51 -4.42 14.99
N VAL A 72 -3.49 -3.87 14.26
CA VAL A 72 -3.28 -2.67 13.43
C VAL A 72 -2.93 -1.46 14.30
N LYS A 73 -3.64 -1.22 15.41
CA LYS A 73 -3.33 -0.14 16.36
C LYS A 73 -1.91 -0.25 16.92
N ALA A 74 -1.48 -1.45 17.28
CA ALA A 74 -0.11 -1.68 17.74
C ALA A 74 0.94 -1.38 16.66
N TRP A 75 0.64 -1.62 15.39
CA TRP A 75 1.51 -1.25 14.27
C TRP A 75 1.51 0.25 14.00
N ILE A 76 0.40 0.95 14.18
CA ILE A 76 0.34 2.42 14.10
C ILE A 76 1.36 3.03 15.09
N GLU A 77 1.38 2.55 16.34
CA GLU A 77 2.33 3.01 17.36
C GLU A 77 3.78 2.71 16.97
N ARG A 78 4.07 1.52 16.43
CA ARG A 78 5.41 1.15 15.94
C ARG A 78 5.87 2.01 14.78
N TYR A 79 5.01 2.23 13.78
CA TYR A 79 5.34 3.10 12.65
C TYR A 79 5.49 4.57 13.06
N SER A 80 4.80 5.03 14.09
CA SER A 80 5.02 6.39 14.62
C SER A 80 6.45 6.55 15.17
N VAL A 81 6.96 5.55 15.88
CA VAL A 81 8.35 5.53 16.35
C VAL A 81 9.34 5.49 15.18
N LEU A 82 9.06 4.65 14.18
CA LEU A 82 9.89 4.52 12.98
C LEU A 82 9.88 5.77 12.10
N GLY A 83 8.81 6.57 12.16
CA GLY A 83 8.62 7.79 11.36
C GLY A 83 7.77 7.60 10.12
N GLY A 84 7.01 6.49 10.03
CA GLY A 84 6.09 6.24 8.93
C GLY A 84 4.95 7.25 8.87
N LYS A 85 4.57 7.65 7.67
CA LYS A 85 3.53 8.66 7.41
C LYS A 85 2.19 8.02 7.03
N THR A 86 2.25 6.84 6.39
CA THR A 86 1.10 6.07 5.93
C THR A 86 1.24 4.60 6.35
N ILE A 87 0.12 3.91 6.51
CA ILE A 87 0.11 2.46 6.71
C ILE A 87 -0.91 1.85 5.76
N ARG A 88 -0.44 0.99 4.88
CA ARG A 88 -1.30 0.18 4.03
C ARG A 88 -2.03 -0.87 4.86
N ILE A 89 -3.35 -0.94 4.67
CA ILE A 89 -4.26 -1.93 5.27
C ILE A 89 -5.03 -2.67 4.19
N PHE A 90 -5.52 -3.86 4.51
CA PHE A 90 -6.43 -4.63 3.67
C PHE A 90 -7.88 -4.55 4.17
N ALA A 91 -8.84 -4.78 3.28
CA ALA A 91 -10.22 -5.08 3.67
C ALA A 91 -10.36 -6.55 4.07
N GLY A 92 -10.01 -7.43 3.17
CA GLY A 92 -10.18 -8.88 3.28
C GLY A 92 -11.22 -9.43 2.31
N SER A 93 -11.61 -10.68 2.51
CA SER A 93 -12.59 -11.39 1.69
C SER A 93 -13.83 -11.74 2.49
N VAL A 94 -14.96 -11.92 1.79
CA VAL A 94 -16.22 -12.35 2.41
C VAL A 94 -16.04 -13.72 3.05
N PRO A 95 -16.30 -13.90 4.36
CA PRO A 95 -16.24 -15.19 5.02
C PRO A 95 -17.29 -16.17 4.47
N LYS A 96 -17.00 -17.46 4.53
CA LYS A 96 -17.95 -18.50 4.11
C LYS A 96 -19.27 -18.36 4.89
N GLY A 97 -20.37 -18.29 4.17
CA GLY A 97 -21.72 -18.17 4.75
C GLY A 97 -22.14 -16.76 5.14
N ASP A 98 -21.31 -15.75 4.82
CA ASP A 98 -21.62 -14.34 5.03
C ASP A 98 -21.94 -13.63 3.71
N THR A 99 -22.32 -12.36 3.78
CA THR A 99 -22.58 -11.49 2.63
C THR A 99 -21.50 -10.42 2.48
N GLU A 100 -21.31 -9.93 1.25
CA GLU A 100 -20.38 -8.81 1.01
C GLU A 100 -20.81 -7.54 1.77
N GLU A 101 -22.10 -7.30 1.87
CA GLU A 101 -22.65 -6.16 2.61
C GLU A 101 -22.27 -6.19 4.09
N ASN A 102 -22.44 -7.35 4.75
CA ASN A 102 -22.05 -7.52 6.15
C ASN A 102 -20.53 -7.39 6.34
N ALA A 103 -19.73 -8.00 5.45
CA ALA A 103 -18.28 -7.92 5.49
C ALA A 103 -17.80 -6.48 5.29
N ARG A 104 -18.40 -5.74 4.33
CA ARG A 104 -18.09 -4.33 4.07
C ARG A 104 -18.42 -3.45 5.26
N ARG A 105 -19.59 -3.61 5.89
CA ARG A 105 -19.95 -2.84 7.09
C ARG A 105 -18.94 -3.02 8.21
N ARG A 106 -18.57 -4.26 8.55
CA ARG A 106 -17.54 -4.54 9.57
C ARG A 106 -16.20 -3.92 9.20
N CYS A 107 -15.82 -4.01 7.94
CA CYS A 107 -14.57 -3.43 7.43
C CYS A 107 -14.57 -1.90 7.61
N ILE A 108 -15.64 -1.22 7.26
CA ILE A 108 -15.78 0.24 7.42
C ILE A 108 -15.68 0.65 8.88
N GLU A 109 -16.42 -0.02 9.79
CA GLU A 109 -16.39 0.23 11.22
C GLU A 109 -14.97 0.02 11.80
N ALA A 110 -14.30 -1.06 11.41
CA ALA A 110 -12.93 -1.35 11.85
C ALA A 110 -11.91 -0.32 11.33
N ILE A 111 -12.05 0.12 10.07
CA ILE A 111 -11.20 1.17 9.49
C ILE A 111 -11.40 2.48 10.26
N GLN A 112 -12.63 2.91 10.52
CA GLN A 112 -12.92 4.14 11.26
C GLN A 112 -12.30 4.10 12.66
N GLU A 113 -12.48 2.99 13.40
CA GLU A 113 -11.87 2.80 14.72
C GLU A 113 -10.33 2.86 14.69
N CYS A 114 -9.72 2.27 13.66
CA CYS A 114 -8.26 2.35 13.48
C CYS A 114 -7.80 3.76 13.08
N CYS A 115 -8.58 4.49 12.26
CA CYS A 115 -8.28 5.86 11.86
C CYS A 115 -8.35 6.83 13.05
N ASP A 116 -9.32 6.68 13.97
CA ASP A 116 -9.38 7.44 15.21
C ASP A 116 -8.10 7.28 16.06
N HIS A 117 -7.53 6.07 16.04
CA HIS A 117 -6.25 5.80 16.71
C HIS A 117 -5.08 6.40 15.93
N ALA A 118 -5.03 6.22 14.62
CA ALA A 118 -3.96 6.68 13.74
C ALA A 118 -3.83 8.21 13.72
N ALA A 119 -4.95 8.93 13.80
CA ALA A 119 -5.00 10.39 13.85
C ALA A 119 -4.18 10.96 15.02
N ARG A 120 -4.14 10.27 16.16
CA ARG A 120 -3.36 10.70 17.35
C ARG A 120 -1.85 10.69 17.09
N TYR A 121 -1.42 9.94 16.08
CA TYR A 121 -0.03 9.80 15.67
C TYR A 121 0.28 10.53 14.35
N GLY A 122 -0.72 11.19 13.73
CA GLY A 122 -0.58 11.85 12.44
C GLY A 122 -0.33 10.88 11.28
N ILE A 123 -0.80 9.62 11.40
CA ILE A 123 -0.59 8.57 10.40
C ILE A 123 -1.88 8.35 9.61
N TYR A 124 -1.75 8.29 8.27
CA TYR A 124 -2.85 7.92 7.38
C TYR A 124 -2.96 6.41 7.25
N LEU A 125 -4.19 5.88 7.32
CA LEU A 125 -4.47 4.51 6.91
C LEU A 125 -4.87 4.49 5.43
N ALA A 126 -4.21 3.68 4.65
CA ALA A 126 -4.37 3.60 3.21
C ALA A 126 -4.89 2.22 2.80
N LEU A 127 -6.16 2.14 2.39
CA LEU A 127 -6.79 0.89 1.96
C LEU A 127 -6.28 0.49 0.57
N GLU A 128 -5.77 -0.73 0.45
CA GLU A 128 -5.27 -1.25 -0.82
C GLU A 128 -6.37 -1.96 -1.63
N ASN A 129 -6.35 -1.76 -2.94
CA ASN A 129 -7.07 -2.59 -3.90
C ASN A 129 -6.36 -3.95 -4.04
N HIS A 130 -6.68 -4.91 -3.14
CA HIS A 130 -5.98 -6.19 -3.01
C HIS A 130 -6.93 -7.39 -3.02
N GLY A 131 -7.79 -7.50 -4.02
CA GLY A 131 -8.74 -8.61 -4.13
C GLY A 131 -9.84 -8.57 -3.06
N GLY A 132 -10.52 -9.70 -2.81
CA GLY A 132 -11.63 -9.78 -1.87
C GLY A 132 -12.72 -8.74 -2.18
N ILE A 133 -13.14 -7.97 -1.18
CA ILE A 133 -14.13 -6.89 -1.34
C ILE A 133 -13.52 -5.56 -1.84
N THR A 134 -12.30 -5.60 -2.36
CA THR A 134 -11.62 -4.49 -3.05
C THR A 134 -11.10 -4.89 -4.43
N SER A 135 -11.65 -5.97 -5.02
CA SER A 135 -11.23 -6.53 -6.31
C SER A 135 -11.58 -5.65 -7.51
N THR A 136 -12.58 -4.78 -7.36
CA THR A 136 -13.04 -3.87 -8.43
C THR A 136 -13.11 -2.43 -7.92
N PRO A 137 -13.02 -1.43 -8.82
CA PRO A 137 -13.20 -0.02 -8.44
C PRO A 137 -14.53 0.23 -7.73
N GLN A 138 -15.61 -0.42 -8.13
CA GLN A 138 -16.94 -0.25 -7.53
C GLN A 138 -16.95 -0.71 -6.08
N GLN A 139 -16.37 -1.87 -5.79
CA GLN A 139 -16.22 -2.39 -4.43
C GLN A 139 -15.35 -1.46 -3.57
N MET A 140 -14.20 -1.04 -4.12
CA MET A 140 -13.31 -0.10 -3.45
C MET A 140 -14.00 1.22 -3.11
N LEU A 141 -14.68 1.82 -4.08
CA LEU A 141 -15.42 3.08 -3.91
C LEU A 141 -16.58 2.96 -2.92
N ALA A 142 -17.23 1.78 -2.83
CA ALA A 142 -18.27 1.54 -1.84
C ALA A 142 -17.74 1.65 -0.39
N ILE A 143 -16.48 1.28 -0.16
CA ILE A 143 -15.83 1.45 1.15
C ILE A 143 -15.33 2.90 1.33
N VAL A 144 -14.57 3.39 0.35
CA VAL A 144 -13.88 4.69 0.43
C VAL A 144 -14.85 5.85 0.64
N ARG A 145 -16.05 5.80 0.02
CA ARG A 145 -17.06 6.85 0.15
C ARG A 145 -17.82 6.81 1.48
N GLU A 146 -17.84 5.67 2.16
CA GLU A 146 -18.52 5.49 3.44
C GLU A 146 -17.63 5.76 4.65
N VAL A 147 -16.31 5.52 4.52
CA VAL A 147 -15.36 5.88 5.58
C VAL A 147 -15.21 7.41 5.63
N LYS A 148 -15.69 8.03 6.71
CA LYS A 148 -15.68 9.48 6.91
C LYS A 148 -14.61 9.85 7.94
N HIS A 149 -13.35 9.89 7.49
CA HIS A 149 -12.23 10.22 8.36
C HIS A 149 -11.09 10.91 7.60
N ASP A 150 -10.54 11.99 8.18
CA ASP A 150 -9.50 12.79 7.53
C ASP A 150 -8.17 12.05 7.36
N TYR A 151 -7.89 11.06 8.23
CA TYR A 151 -6.69 10.23 8.18
C TYR A 151 -6.91 8.90 7.44
N PHE A 152 -7.80 8.90 6.44
CA PHE A 152 -8.07 7.76 5.59
C PHE A 152 -7.85 8.11 4.12
N GLY A 153 -7.37 7.13 3.34
CA GLY A 153 -7.22 7.23 1.90
C GLY A 153 -6.96 5.87 1.26
N VAL A 154 -6.48 5.90 0.05
CA VAL A 154 -6.20 4.71 -0.75
C VAL A 154 -4.70 4.49 -0.90
N ASN A 155 -4.25 3.25 -0.70
CA ASN A 155 -3.01 2.74 -1.25
C ASN A 155 -3.34 2.23 -2.66
N LEU A 156 -2.94 2.99 -3.67
CA LEU A 156 -3.16 2.64 -5.06
C LEU A 156 -2.10 1.64 -5.52
N ASP A 157 -2.40 0.35 -5.48
CA ASP A 157 -1.56 -0.67 -6.10
C ASP A 157 -1.87 -0.77 -7.58
N THR A 158 -0.85 -0.60 -8.43
CA THR A 158 -1.04 -0.48 -9.88
C THR A 158 -1.16 -1.82 -10.60
N GLY A 159 -0.92 -2.95 -9.94
CA GLY A 159 -0.98 -4.29 -10.52
C GLY A 159 -2.16 -5.15 -10.06
N ASN A 160 -2.95 -4.69 -9.08
CA ASN A 160 -3.96 -5.53 -8.42
C ASN A 160 -5.37 -5.45 -9.01
N PHE A 161 -5.64 -4.57 -9.95
CA PHE A 161 -6.82 -4.65 -10.79
C PHE A 161 -6.56 -5.52 -12.02
N HIS A 162 -7.53 -6.37 -12.35
CA HIS A 162 -7.38 -7.38 -13.39
C HIS A 162 -8.53 -7.37 -14.41
N GLY A 163 -9.24 -6.27 -14.55
CA GLY A 163 -10.29 -6.11 -15.55
C GLY A 163 -9.76 -6.07 -16.98
N GLU A 164 -10.62 -5.66 -17.91
CA GLU A 164 -10.22 -5.53 -19.34
C GLU A 164 -9.24 -4.38 -19.55
N ASP A 165 -9.41 -3.26 -18.84
CA ASP A 165 -8.48 -2.14 -18.81
C ASP A 165 -8.13 -1.74 -17.35
N PRO A 166 -7.08 -2.34 -16.76
CA PRO A 166 -6.63 -2.00 -15.40
C PRO A 166 -6.30 -0.50 -15.22
N TYR A 167 -5.87 0.19 -16.26
CA TYR A 167 -5.57 1.62 -16.15
C TYR A 167 -6.83 2.48 -16.00
N GLN A 168 -7.93 2.12 -16.67
CA GLN A 168 -9.22 2.76 -16.44
C GLN A 168 -9.76 2.46 -15.04
N GLU A 169 -9.50 1.25 -14.52
CA GLU A 169 -9.85 0.87 -13.15
C GLU A 169 -9.06 1.69 -12.13
N LEU A 170 -7.74 1.84 -12.33
CA LEU A 170 -6.88 2.68 -11.49
C LEU A 170 -7.34 4.15 -11.49
N ALA A 171 -7.66 4.70 -12.66
CA ALA A 171 -8.09 6.09 -12.78
C ALA A 171 -9.35 6.42 -11.95
N GLN A 172 -10.24 5.44 -11.70
CA GLN A 172 -11.45 5.65 -10.90
C GLN A 172 -11.14 5.86 -9.40
N ILE A 173 -10.09 5.21 -8.87
CA ILE A 173 -9.74 5.30 -7.45
C ILE A 173 -8.55 6.21 -7.17
N ALA A 174 -7.78 6.58 -8.19
CA ALA A 174 -6.63 7.48 -8.07
C ALA A 174 -6.92 8.81 -7.34
N PRO A 175 -8.11 9.45 -7.46
CA PRO A 175 -8.43 10.67 -6.71
C PRO A 175 -8.38 10.53 -5.19
N TYR A 176 -8.44 9.32 -4.67
CA TYR A 176 -8.42 9.02 -3.24
C TYR A 176 -7.04 8.55 -2.74
N ALA A 177 -6.05 8.45 -3.64
CA ALA A 177 -4.74 7.92 -3.31
C ALA A 177 -3.95 8.86 -2.38
N VAL A 178 -3.44 8.31 -1.29
CA VAL A 178 -2.50 8.97 -0.36
C VAL A 178 -1.10 8.34 -0.43
N VAL A 179 -1.01 7.12 -0.94
CA VAL A 179 0.23 6.42 -1.29
C VAL A 179 -0.03 5.59 -2.55
N CYS A 180 1.00 5.34 -3.34
CA CYS A 180 0.93 4.52 -4.54
C CYS A 180 2.03 3.47 -4.54
N GLN A 181 1.65 2.20 -4.70
CA GLN A 181 2.57 1.08 -4.93
C GLN A 181 2.58 0.75 -6.42
N VAL A 182 3.73 0.95 -7.05
CA VAL A 182 3.90 0.72 -8.49
C VAL A 182 4.47 -0.65 -8.74
N LYS A 183 3.70 -1.49 -9.42
CA LYS A 183 4.14 -2.76 -9.97
C LYS A 183 4.76 -2.55 -11.35
N THR A 184 5.73 -3.40 -11.69
CA THR A 184 6.39 -3.38 -13.00
C THR A 184 5.67 -4.23 -14.05
N GLU A 185 4.69 -4.99 -13.61
CA GLU A 185 3.83 -5.83 -14.45
C GLU A 185 2.37 -5.64 -14.09
N ILE A 186 1.49 -5.81 -15.07
CA ILE A 186 0.04 -5.86 -14.91
C ILE A 186 -0.52 -7.15 -15.48
N THR A 187 -1.73 -7.51 -15.04
CA THR A 187 -2.46 -8.65 -15.61
C THR A 187 -3.85 -8.20 -16.01
N ARG A 188 -4.29 -8.58 -17.21
CA ARG A 188 -5.64 -8.25 -17.73
C ARG A 188 -6.51 -9.49 -17.79
N THR A 189 -7.82 -9.28 -17.80
CA THR A 189 -8.80 -10.30 -18.17
C THR A 189 -9.33 -9.97 -19.57
N ARG A 190 -9.25 -10.93 -20.50
CA ARG A 190 -9.84 -10.81 -21.84
C ARG A 190 -10.76 -12.00 -22.10
N ASN A 191 -12.00 -11.71 -22.52
CA ASN A 191 -13.02 -12.75 -22.74
C ASN A 191 -13.21 -13.68 -21.54
N GLY A 192 -13.23 -13.10 -20.30
CA GLY A 192 -13.39 -13.84 -19.06
C GLY A 192 -12.18 -14.69 -18.62
N LYS A 193 -11.03 -14.58 -19.30
CA LYS A 193 -9.80 -15.33 -18.99
C LYS A 193 -8.68 -14.38 -18.58
N ARG A 194 -8.07 -14.66 -17.43
CA ARG A 194 -6.88 -13.94 -16.97
C ARG A 194 -5.72 -14.23 -17.95
N GLN A 195 -5.07 -13.17 -18.42
CA GLN A 195 -3.93 -13.24 -19.32
C GLN A 195 -2.62 -13.39 -18.52
N PRO A 196 -1.52 -13.84 -19.13
CA PRO A 196 -0.19 -13.74 -18.52
C PRO A 196 0.16 -12.30 -18.15
N PRO A 197 1.04 -12.08 -17.16
CA PRO A 197 1.56 -10.75 -16.85
C PRO A 197 2.21 -10.11 -18.09
N GLU A 198 2.01 -8.80 -18.24
CA GLU A 198 2.66 -7.97 -19.24
C GLU A 198 3.34 -6.78 -18.59
N PRO A 199 4.41 -6.19 -19.18
CA PRO A 199 5.06 -5.01 -18.63
C PRO A 199 4.06 -3.88 -18.42
N ALA A 200 4.14 -3.22 -17.28
CA ALA A 200 3.30 -2.07 -16.97
C ALA A 200 3.76 -0.83 -17.77
N ASP A 201 2.80 -0.07 -18.28
CA ASP A 201 3.04 1.26 -18.86
C ASP A 201 3.20 2.27 -17.73
N LEU A 202 4.43 2.46 -17.26
CA LEU A 202 4.76 3.36 -16.15
C LEU A 202 4.42 4.81 -16.49
N GLN A 203 4.58 5.23 -17.75
CA GLN A 203 4.23 6.58 -18.19
C GLN A 203 2.72 6.82 -18.06
N LYS A 204 1.90 5.85 -18.46
CA LYS A 204 0.43 5.93 -18.32
C LYS A 204 0.01 5.97 -16.85
N ILE A 205 0.63 5.16 -15.98
CA ILE A 205 0.39 5.18 -14.53
C ILE A 205 0.71 6.56 -13.96
N LEU A 206 1.87 7.11 -14.25
CA LEU A 206 2.26 8.44 -13.81
C LEU A 206 1.35 9.55 -14.37
N GLY A 207 0.87 9.38 -15.60
CA GLY A 207 -0.13 10.26 -16.21
C GLY A 207 -1.45 10.29 -15.44
N ILE A 208 -1.94 9.12 -14.99
CA ILE A 208 -3.13 9.00 -14.15
C ILE A 208 -2.94 9.74 -12.82
N LEU A 209 -1.80 9.51 -12.14
CA LEU A 209 -1.48 10.17 -10.88
C LEU A 209 -1.37 11.69 -11.02
N ARG A 210 -0.71 12.17 -12.08
CA ARG A 210 -0.63 13.62 -12.40
C ARG A 210 -2.00 14.22 -12.67
N GLY A 211 -2.86 13.51 -13.40
CA GLY A 211 -4.20 13.96 -13.76
C GLY A 211 -5.09 14.24 -12.55
N VAL A 212 -4.83 13.58 -11.42
CA VAL A 212 -5.55 13.81 -10.15
C VAL A 212 -4.79 14.70 -9.17
N GLY A 213 -3.63 15.24 -9.57
CA GLY A 213 -2.80 16.09 -8.71
C GLY A 213 -2.13 15.34 -7.54
N TYR A 214 -1.87 14.03 -7.69
CA TYR A 214 -1.21 13.22 -6.66
C TYR A 214 0.17 13.81 -6.27
N ARG A 215 0.47 13.82 -4.96
CA ARG A 215 1.70 14.40 -4.38
C ARG A 215 2.40 13.47 -3.38
N GLY A 216 1.86 12.26 -3.19
CA GLY A 216 2.45 11.28 -2.27
C GLY A 216 3.69 10.58 -2.83
N TYR A 217 4.22 9.65 -2.07
CA TYR A 217 5.31 8.79 -2.50
C TYR A 217 4.85 7.78 -3.57
N ILE A 218 5.73 7.49 -4.51
CA ILE A 218 5.61 6.39 -5.46
C ILE A 218 6.55 5.29 -5.00
N SER A 219 5.99 4.24 -4.41
CA SER A 219 6.73 3.11 -3.88
C SER A 219 6.86 2.03 -4.96
N LEU A 220 8.08 1.74 -5.40
CA LEU A 220 8.32 0.61 -6.30
C LEU A 220 8.14 -0.70 -5.53
N GLU A 221 7.11 -1.47 -5.88
CA GLU A 221 6.87 -2.81 -5.34
C GLU A 221 7.16 -3.87 -6.42
N TYR A 222 8.38 -4.38 -6.37
CA TYR A 222 8.88 -5.29 -7.40
C TYR A 222 8.52 -6.74 -7.07
N GLU A 223 7.74 -7.37 -7.96
CA GLU A 223 7.30 -8.78 -7.83
C GLU A 223 7.49 -9.60 -9.11
N ALA A 224 8.13 -9.02 -10.15
CA ALA A 224 8.36 -9.72 -11.41
C ALA A 224 9.47 -10.79 -11.30
N ALA A 225 9.60 -11.62 -12.34
CA ALA A 225 10.48 -12.79 -12.31
C ALA A 225 11.98 -12.48 -12.49
N GLU A 226 12.34 -11.30 -13.01
CA GLU A 226 13.75 -10.91 -13.16
C GLU A 226 14.42 -10.77 -11.78
N GLU A 227 15.72 -11.02 -11.72
CA GLU A 227 16.50 -10.94 -10.48
C GLU A 227 16.42 -9.53 -9.86
N PRO A 228 15.91 -9.38 -8.60
CA PRO A 228 15.61 -8.08 -8.02
C PRO A 228 16.79 -7.12 -7.92
N MET A 229 18.00 -7.64 -7.63
CA MET A 229 19.20 -6.81 -7.50
C MET A 229 19.61 -6.11 -8.80
N LYS A 230 19.14 -6.60 -9.95
CA LYS A 230 19.34 -5.99 -11.27
C LYS A 230 18.15 -5.13 -11.68
N ALA A 231 16.95 -5.64 -11.44
CA ALA A 231 15.72 -5.01 -11.89
C ALA A 231 15.40 -3.73 -11.11
N ILE A 232 15.47 -3.77 -9.77
CA ILE A 232 15.05 -2.66 -8.92
C ILE A 232 15.81 -1.37 -9.21
N PRO A 233 17.16 -1.34 -9.29
CA PRO A 233 17.89 -0.11 -9.63
C PRO A 233 17.49 0.48 -10.98
N ARG A 234 17.29 -0.38 -11.99
CA ARG A 234 16.87 0.03 -13.35
C ARG A 234 15.48 0.67 -13.33
N TYR A 235 14.51 0.06 -12.65
CA TYR A 235 13.16 0.63 -12.53
C TYR A 235 13.12 1.90 -11.66
N ALA A 236 13.99 2.01 -10.65
CA ALA A 236 14.14 3.22 -9.86
C ALA A 236 14.62 4.39 -10.74
N GLU A 237 15.62 4.17 -11.59
CA GLU A 237 16.13 5.17 -12.54
C GLU A 237 15.06 5.55 -13.58
N GLU A 238 14.35 4.56 -14.13
CA GLU A 238 13.26 4.79 -15.09
C GLU A 238 12.13 5.62 -14.48
N LEU A 239 11.64 5.26 -13.29
CA LEU A 239 10.60 6.02 -12.59
C LEU A 239 11.06 7.45 -12.30
N ARG A 240 12.30 7.64 -11.83
CA ARG A 240 12.85 8.97 -11.56
C ARG A 240 12.90 9.83 -12.82
N ARG A 241 13.36 9.27 -13.95
CA ARG A 241 13.36 9.95 -15.24
C ARG A 241 11.93 10.36 -15.64
N LEU A 242 10.99 9.41 -15.60
CA LEU A 242 9.59 9.66 -15.96
C LEU A 242 8.90 10.68 -15.04
N ILE A 243 9.23 10.69 -13.74
CA ILE A 243 8.71 11.67 -12.79
C ILE A 243 9.23 13.07 -13.11
N ALA A 244 10.49 13.20 -13.51
CA ALA A 244 11.12 14.48 -13.83
C ALA A 244 10.65 15.05 -15.18
N GLU A 245 10.17 14.23 -16.11
CA GLU A 245 9.65 14.69 -17.39
C GLU A 245 8.38 15.53 -17.16
N LYS A 246 8.43 16.80 -17.56
CA LYS A 246 7.24 17.67 -17.62
C LYS A 246 6.44 17.27 -18.84
N VAL A 247 5.23 16.77 -18.63
CA VAL A 247 4.25 16.61 -19.70
C VAL A 247 3.56 17.93 -19.91
#